data_6e8623509eb6383648b63108ab3d19fb
#
_entry.id   6e8623509eb6383648b63108ab3d19fb
#
_cell.length_a   1.000
_cell.length_b   1.000
_cell.length_c   1.000
_cell.angle_alpha   90.00
_cell.angle_beta   90.00
_cell.angle_gamma   90.00
#
_symmetry.space_group_name_H-M   'P 1'
#
loop_
_entity.id
_entity.type
_entity.pdbx_description
1 polymer ?
#
loop_
_entity_poly.entity_id
_entity_poly.type
_entity_poly.pdbx_seq_one_letter_code
_entity_poly.pdbx_strand_id
1 'polypeptide(L)'
;MSEFVSVVVSDGSRDAGLAMMLLSRPPTNAMTRQVYREIVAAADELGRRDDVSAVIVFGGQEIFSAGDDLPELRTLTAAEAGVAARVRQQAVDAVAAIPKPTVAAITGYALGAGLTLALAADWRVSGDNAKFGATEILAGLIPGGGGMARLTRAAGASKAKELVFSGRFVDAEEALALGLIDEMVAPDDVYDAAAAWARRFLDGPAAALAAAKAGINDVFDLGPADLAAAERRRYTEVFATGPGEPDPADG
;
A
#
# COMPACT_ATOMS: atom_id res chain seq x y z
N MET A 1 4.20 22.13 -5.51
CA MET A 1 3.07 21.76 -4.62
C MET A 1 2.39 20.56 -5.25
N SER A 2 2.10 19.54 -4.45
CA SER A 2 1.33 18.38 -4.89
C SER A 2 -0.13 18.81 -5.09
N GLU A 3 -0.78 18.31 -6.15
CA GLU A 3 -2.16 18.70 -6.52
C GLU A 3 -3.16 17.60 -6.08
N PHE A 4 -2.76 16.34 -6.18
CA PHE A 4 -3.64 15.19 -6.02
C PHE A 4 -3.26 14.26 -4.86
N VAL A 5 -2.03 14.37 -4.36
CA VAL A 5 -1.57 13.55 -3.22
C VAL A 5 -0.99 14.45 -2.14
N SER A 6 -1.57 14.43 -0.97
CA SER A 6 -1.10 15.23 0.16
C SER A 6 -0.63 14.36 1.32
N VAL A 7 0.36 14.86 2.04
CA VAL A 7 0.84 14.29 3.31
C VAL A 7 0.25 15.11 4.44
N VAL A 8 -0.49 14.47 5.34
CA VAL A 8 -1.05 15.08 6.54
C VAL A 8 -0.48 14.35 7.74
N VAL A 9 0.23 15.06 8.61
CA VAL A 9 0.75 14.50 9.86
C VAL A 9 -0.16 14.92 10.98
N SER A 10 -0.53 13.98 11.84
CA SER A 10 -1.39 14.27 12.98
C SER A 10 -0.63 15.12 14.02
N ASP A 11 -1.26 16.18 14.50
CA ASP A 11 -0.78 17.03 15.59
C ASP A 11 -1.42 16.69 16.95
N GLY A 12 -2.35 15.73 16.97
CA GLY A 12 -3.02 15.27 18.18
C GLY A 12 -2.13 14.39 19.05
N SER A 13 -2.18 14.59 20.38
CA SER A 13 -1.34 13.84 21.34
C SER A 13 -1.55 12.32 21.26
N ARG A 14 -2.76 11.85 20.90
CA ARG A 14 -3.09 10.43 20.72
C ARG A 14 -2.50 9.83 19.44
N ASP A 15 -2.32 10.65 18.42
CA ASP A 15 -1.93 10.27 17.06
C ASP A 15 -0.57 10.86 16.67
N ALA A 16 0.20 11.29 17.66
CA ALA A 16 1.57 11.77 17.43
C ALA A 16 2.40 10.66 16.75
N GLY A 17 2.99 10.96 15.60
CA GLY A 17 3.69 9.98 14.78
C GLY A 17 2.84 9.29 13.71
N LEU A 18 1.52 9.52 13.68
CA LEU A 18 0.65 9.02 12.62
C LEU A 18 0.60 10.01 11.44
N ALA A 19 0.82 9.53 10.24
CA ALA A 19 0.66 10.33 9.02
C ALA A 19 -0.32 9.67 8.05
N MET A 20 -0.95 10.52 7.24
CA MET A 20 -1.83 10.08 6.15
C MET A 20 -1.27 10.54 4.80
N MET A 21 -1.17 9.62 3.86
CA MET A 21 -1.05 9.88 2.43
C MET A 21 -2.45 9.90 1.85
N LEU A 22 -2.98 11.08 1.58
CA LEU A 22 -4.34 11.26 1.05
C LEU A 22 -4.30 11.41 -0.47
N LEU A 23 -4.99 10.52 -1.19
CA LEU A 23 -5.29 10.68 -2.61
C LEU A 23 -6.59 11.48 -2.75
N SER A 24 -6.55 12.56 -3.53
CA SER A 24 -7.69 13.45 -3.75
C SER A 24 -7.74 13.96 -5.19
N ARG A 25 -8.24 13.12 -6.08
CA ARG A 25 -8.53 13.46 -7.49
C ARG A 25 -9.97 13.05 -7.83
N PRO A 26 -10.94 13.85 -7.38
CA PRO A 26 -12.35 13.54 -7.63
C PRO A 26 -12.67 13.48 -9.14
N PRO A 27 -13.71 12.74 -9.55
CA PRO A 27 -14.62 12.00 -8.65
C PRO A 27 -14.17 10.60 -8.28
N THR A 28 -13.12 10.05 -8.89
CA THR A 28 -12.84 8.60 -8.82
C THR A 28 -11.44 8.25 -8.34
N ASN A 29 -10.63 9.23 -7.96
CA ASN A 29 -9.20 9.04 -7.65
C ASN A 29 -8.47 8.24 -8.74
N ALA A 30 -8.83 8.50 -10.02
CA ALA A 30 -8.17 7.86 -11.15
C ALA A 30 -6.70 8.29 -11.25
N MET A 31 -5.81 7.34 -11.48
CA MET A 31 -4.37 7.54 -11.42
C MET A 31 -3.79 7.93 -12.77
N THR A 32 -3.34 9.18 -12.87
CA THR A 32 -2.54 9.70 -13.98
C THR A 32 -1.04 9.55 -13.70
N ARG A 33 -0.20 9.83 -14.70
CA ARG A 33 1.26 9.91 -14.51
C ARG A 33 1.64 10.97 -13.46
N GLN A 34 0.85 12.04 -13.33
CA GLN A 34 1.06 13.05 -12.29
C GLN A 34 0.79 12.47 -10.91
N VAL A 35 -0.36 11.82 -10.70
CA VAL A 35 -0.70 11.16 -9.43
C VAL A 35 0.40 10.18 -9.01
N TYR A 36 0.90 9.35 -9.93
CA TYR A 36 2.00 8.43 -9.62
C TYR A 36 3.28 9.13 -9.17
N ARG A 37 3.68 10.23 -9.82
CA ARG A 37 4.85 11.01 -9.39
C ARG A 37 4.64 11.64 -8.01
N GLU A 38 3.44 12.09 -7.73
CA GLU A 38 3.09 12.66 -6.42
C GLU A 38 3.07 11.59 -5.33
N ILE A 39 2.63 10.35 -5.63
CA ILE A 39 2.75 9.21 -4.71
C ILE A 39 4.22 8.92 -4.38
N VAL A 40 5.12 8.91 -5.39
CA VAL A 40 6.56 8.74 -5.15
C VAL A 40 7.07 9.82 -4.20
N ALA A 41 6.77 11.09 -4.49
CA ALA A 41 7.23 12.20 -3.67
C ALA A 41 6.70 12.13 -2.23
N ALA A 42 5.42 11.78 -2.05
CA ALA A 42 4.81 11.61 -0.74
C ALA A 42 5.41 10.42 0.04
N ALA A 43 5.64 9.29 -0.63
CA ALA A 43 6.27 8.13 -0.01
C ALA A 43 7.71 8.42 0.43
N ASP A 44 8.46 9.11 -0.41
CA ASP A 44 9.82 9.57 -0.10
C ASP A 44 9.85 10.57 1.06
N GLU A 45 8.89 11.50 1.11
CA GLU A 45 8.74 12.43 2.23
C GLU A 45 8.47 11.67 3.52
N LEU A 46 7.44 10.82 3.54
CA LEU A 46 7.03 10.03 4.70
C LEU A 46 8.15 9.09 5.18
N GLY A 47 8.90 8.52 4.24
CA GLY A 47 10.04 7.65 4.56
C GLY A 47 11.14 8.36 5.35
N ARG A 48 11.41 9.64 5.04
CA ARG A 48 12.48 10.45 5.67
C ARG A 48 12.10 11.19 6.94
N ARG A 49 10.81 11.30 7.25
CA ARG A 49 10.33 12.07 8.41
C ARG A 49 10.56 11.33 9.72
N ASP A 50 11.33 11.86 10.62
CA ASP A 50 11.59 11.27 11.94
C ASP A 50 10.40 11.42 12.90
N ASP A 51 9.51 12.39 12.63
CA ASP A 51 8.27 12.62 13.38
C ASP A 51 7.08 11.76 12.92
N VAL A 52 7.31 10.79 12.02
CA VAL A 52 6.30 9.83 11.55
C VAL A 52 6.73 8.41 11.89
N SER A 53 5.87 7.65 12.55
CA SER A 53 6.08 6.25 12.95
C SER A 53 5.21 5.26 12.17
N ALA A 54 4.04 5.68 11.68
CA ALA A 54 3.14 4.85 10.87
C ALA A 54 2.39 5.68 9.82
N VAL A 55 1.94 5.04 8.74
CA VAL A 55 1.32 5.71 7.59
C VAL A 55 0.00 5.06 7.22
N ILE A 56 -1.04 5.88 7.04
CA ILE A 56 -2.32 5.49 6.44
C ILE A 56 -2.33 5.97 4.98
N VAL A 57 -2.60 5.07 4.03
CA VAL A 57 -2.91 5.41 2.63
C VAL A 57 -4.42 5.46 2.49
N PHE A 58 -4.97 6.60 2.10
CA PHE A 58 -6.40 6.84 2.10
C PHE A 58 -6.86 7.57 0.84
N GLY A 59 -8.01 7.20 0.31
CA GLY A 59 -8.62 7.84 -0.86
C GLY A 59 -9.76 8.82 -0.53
N GLY A 60 -10.06 9.01 0.76
CA GLY A 60 -11.24 9.75 1.23
C GLY A 60 -12.41 8.82 1.54
N GLN A 61 -13.54 9.42 1.95
CA GLN A 61 -14.67 8.65 2.49
C GLN A 61 -15.50 7.90 1.42
N GLU A 62 -15.43 8.33 0.15
CA GLU A 62 -16.30 7.78 -0.90
C GLU A 62 -15.63 6.67 -1.72
N ILE A 63 -14.35 6.85 -2.06
CA ILE A 63 -13.63 5.95 -2.95
C ILE A 63 -12.13 5.95 -2.68
N PHE A 64 -11.54 4.77 -2.62
CA PHE A 64 -10.09 4.65 -2.55
C PHE A 64 -9.45 5.01 -3.89
N SER A 65 -9.73 4.24 -4.97
CA SER A 65 -9.37 4.57 -6.34
C SER A 65 -10.04 3.64 -7.34
N ALA A 66 -10.51 4.19 -8.46
CA ALA A 66 -11.03 3.42 -9.60
C ALA A 66 -9.93 2.87 -10.53
N GLY A 67 -8.65 3.10 -10.22
CA GLY A 67 -7.52 2.63 -11.02
C GLY A 67 -6.99 3.68 -11.98
N ASP A 68 -6.38 3.23 -13.08
CA ASP A 68 -5.75 4.12 -14.06
C ASP A 68 -6.73 5.06 -14.76
N ASP A 69 -6.25 6.25 -15.10
CA ASP A 69 -6.98 7.18 -15.99
C ASP A 69 -6.97 6.63 -17.42
N LEU A 70 -8.03 5.92 -17.80
CA LEU A 70 -8.14 5.32 -19.14
C LEU A 70 -8.11 6.35 -20.28
N PRO A 71 -8.72 7.55 -20.17
CA PRO A 71 -8.51 8.62 -21.13
C PRO A 71 -7.04 8.95 -21.36
N GLU A 72 -6.24 9.11 -20.30
CA GLU A 72 -4.79 9.35 -20.44
C GLU A 72 -4.08 8.17 -21.11
N LEU A 73 -4.35 6.95 -20.68
CA LEU A 73 -3.71 5.75 -21.25
C LEU A 73 -3.97 5.58 -22.74
N ARG A 74 -5.16 5.92 -23.22
CA ARG A 74 -5.52 5.83 -24.65
C ARG A 74 -4.75 6.81 -25.55
N THR A 75 -4.12 7.83 -25.00
CA THR A 75 -3.29 8.78 -25.77
C THR A 75 -1.86 8.28 -26.00
N LEU A 76 -1.43 7.21 -25.31
CA LEU A 76 -0.06 6.74 -25.32
C LEU A 76 0.24 5.84 -26.53
N THR A 77 1.40 6.03 -27.11
CA THR A 77 2.05 5.04 -27.98
C THR A 77 2.58 3.88 -27.16
N ALA A 78 2.91 2.75 -27.79
CA ALA A 78 3.49 1.60 -27.10
C ALA A 78 4.81 1.92 -26.35
N ALA A 79 5.63 2.80 -26.94
CA ALA A 79 6.88 3.27 -26.32
C ALA A 79 6.60 4.09 -25.05
N GLU A 80 5.64 5.01 -25.11
CA GLU A 80 5.23 5.84 -23.98
C GLU A 80 4.54 5.02 -22.89
N ALA A 81 3.77 3.99 -23.27
CA ALA A 81 3.17 3.04 -22.34
C ALA A 81 4.24 2.31 -21.49
N GLY A 82 5.38 1.94 -22.11
CA GLY A 82 6.53 1.35 -21.38
C GLY A 82 7.14 2.32 -20.36
N VAL A 83 7.20 3.63 -20.69
CA VAL A 83 7.66 4.66 -19.74
C VAL A 83 6.64 4.83 -18.60
N ALA A 84 5.35 4.94 -18.93
CA ALA A 84 4.26 5.07 -17.95
C ALA A 84 4.22 3.87 -17.00
N ALA A 85 4.45 2.64 -17.49
CA ALA A 85 4.52 1.44 -16.68
C ALA A 85 5.65 1.52 -15.63
N ARG A 86 6.83 2.06 -15.98
CA ARG A 86 7.93 2.29 -15.02
C ARG A 86 7.55 3.29 -13.94
N VAL A 87 6.93 4.41 -14.30
CA VAL A 87 6.47 5.42 -13.33
C VAL A 87 5.47 4.82 -12.35
N ARG A 88 4.54 3.99 -12.85
CA ARG A 88 3.58 3.25 -12.02
C ARG A 88 4.29 2.28 -11.07
N GLN A 89 5.24 1.48 -11.57
CA GLN A 89 6.04 0.58 -10.73
C GLN A 89 6.76 1.35 -9.62
N GLN A 90 7.44 2.44 -9.96
CA GLN A 90 8.13 3.29 -8.98
C GLN A 90 7.20 3.79 -7.88
N ALA A 91 5.97 4.20 -8.22
CA ALA A 91 5.00 4.69 -7.24
C ALA A 91 4.54 3.60 -6.26
N VAL A 92 4.19 2.43 -6.79
CA VAL A 92 3.74 1.29 -5.97
C VAL A 92 4.89 0.76 -5.10
N ASP A 93 6.09 0.66 -5.67
CA ASP A 93 7.27 0.20 -4.95
C ASP A 93 7.72 1.21 -3.89
N ALA A 94 7.58 2.52 -4.14
CA ALA A 94 7.88 3.56 -3.15
C ALA A 94 6.98 3.43 -1.91
N VAL A 95 5.68 3.15 -2.08
CA VAL A 95 4.76 2.91 -0.95
C VAL A 95 5.17 1.65 -0.18
N ALA A 96 5.46 0.54 -0.88
CA ALA A 96 5.90 -0.70 -0.23
C ALA A 96 7.24 -0.56 0.50
N ALA A 97 8.10 0.35 0.03
CA ALA A 97 9.42 0.61 0.58
C ALA A 97 9.44 1.63 1.73
N ILE A 98 8.31 2.28 2.07
CA ILE A 98 8.25 3.16 3.24
C ILE A 98 8.74 2.36 4.46
N PRO A 99 9.83 2.80 5.16
CA PRO A 99 10.43 2.01 6.24
C PRO A 99 9.65 2.11 7.57
N LYS A 100 8.33 2.09 7.48
CA LYS A 100 7.38 2.26 8.58
C LYS A 100 6.16 1.38 8.30
N PRO A 101 5.43 0.91 9.32
CA PRO A 101 4.14 0.26 9.13
C PRO A 101 3.20 1.12 8.29
N THR A 102 2.59 0.51 7.27
CA THR A 102 1.66 1.16 6.36
C THR A 102 0.33 0.42 6.32
N VAL A 103 -0.78 1.16 6.35
CA VAL A 103 -2.12 0.58 6.22
C VAL A 103 -2.92 1.30 5.14
N ALA A 104 -3.56 0.54 4.26
CA ALA A 104 -4.52 1.10 3.31
C ALA A 104 -5.92 1.11 3.94
N ALA A 105 -6.53 2.30 4.01
CA ALA A 105 -7.91 2.51 4.43
C ALA A 105 -8.80 2.60 3.18
N ILE A 106 -9.59 1.55 2.92
CA ILE A 106 -10.26 1.33 1.64
C ILE A 106 -11.75 1.55 1.75
N THR A 107 -12.24 2.58 1.08
CA THR A 107 -13.66 2.91 0.95
C THR A 107 -14.12 2.71 -0.48
N GLY A 108 -15.37 2.36 -0.70
CA GLY A 108 -16.02 2.26 -2.00
C GLY A 108 -15.33 1.31 -2.98
N TYR A 109 -14.36 1.76 -3.75
CA TYR A 109 -13.72 0.97 -4.79
C TYR A 109 -12.20 1.00 -4.69
N ALA A 110 -11.57 -0.19 -4.82
CA ALA A 110 -10.15 -0.35 -5.09
C ALA A 110 -10.00 -1.22 -6.35
N LEU A 111 -9.94 -0.59 -7.52
CA LEU A 111 -9.96 -1.28 -8.81
C LEU A 111 -8.64 -1.11 -9.58
N GLY A 112 -8.23 -2.13 -10.31
CA GLY A 112 -7.04 -2.11 -11.16
C GLY A 112 -5.80 -1.60 -10.41
N ALA A 113 -5.24 -0.49 -10.86
CA ALA A 113 -4.11 0.17 -10.21
C ALA A 113 -4.42 0.61 -8.76
N GLY A 114 -5.69 0.88 -8.41
CA GLY A 114 -6.12 1.15 -7.04
C GLY A 114 -5.94 -0.05 -6.14
N LEU A 115 -6.37 -1.24 -6.58
CA LEU A 115 -6.11 -2.49 -5.87
C LEU A 115 -4.60 -2.76 -5.76
N THR A 116 -3.85 -2.53 -6.83
CA THR A 116 -2.39 -2.70 -6.84
C THR A 116 -1.71 -1.80 -5.79
N LEU A 117 -2.15 -0.54 -5.66
CA LEU A 117 -1.65 0.39 -4.64
C LEU A 117 -2.03 -0.07 -3.23
N ALA A 118 -3.28 -0.49 -3.01
CA ALA A 118 -3.71 -1.02 -1.72
C ALA A 118 -2.88 -2.23 -1.27
N LEU A 119 -2.55 -3.14 -2.22
CA LEU A 119 -1.70 -4.30 -1.98
C LEU A 119 -0.22 -3.96 -1.74
N ALA A 120 0.19 -2.70 -1.89
CA ALA A 120 1.53 -2.25 -1.53
C ALA A 120 1.66 -1.88 -0.04
N ALA A 121 0.55 -1.62 0.65
CA ALA A 121 0.53 -1.43 2.09
C ALA A 121 0.72 -2.75 2.84
N ASP A 122 1.20 -2.67 4.08
CA ASP A 122 1.43 -3.85 4.93
C ASP A 122 0.11 -4.46 5.42
N TRP A 123 -0.89 -3.62 5.69
CA TRP A 123 -2.23 -3.99 6.16
C TRP A 123 -3.31 -3.26 5.36
N ARG A 124 -4.48 -3.85 5.25
CA ARG A 124 -5.63 -3.29 4.50
C ARG A 124 -6.89 -3.43 5.34
N VAL A 125 -7.51 -2.28 5.64
CA VAL A 125 -8.82 -2.19 6.28
C VAL A 125 -9.82 -1.72 5.25
N SER A 126 -10.98 -2.35 5.17
CA SER A 126 -12.00 -2.04 4.17
C SER A 126 -13.40 -1.89 4.77
N GLY A 127 -14.20 -1.04 4.17
CA GLY A 127 -15.63 -1.05 4.39
C GLY A 127 -16.28 -2.32 3.81
N ASP A 128 -17.32 -2.82 4.45
CA ASP A 128 -18.08 -4.00 4.03
C ASP A 128 -18.81 -3.80 2.69
N ASN A 129 -19.04 -2.54 2.30
CA ASN A 129 -19.64 -2.16 1.02
C ASN A 129 -18.62 -1.99 -0.13
N ALA A 130 -17.32 -2.15 0.15
CA ALA A 130 -16.28 -1.91 -0.85
C ALA A 130 -16.25 -3.01 -1.93
N LYS A 131 -15.74 -2.64 -3.12
CA LYS A 131 -15.54 -3.56 -4.25
C LYS A 131 -14.09 -3.49 -4.72
N PHE A 132 -13.58 -4.64 -5.08
CA PHE A 132 -12.22 -4.86 -5.54
C PHE A 132 -12.21 -5.51 -6.92
N GLY A 133 -11.12 -5.37 -7.67
CA GLY A 133 -11.00 -6.07 -8.95
C GLY A 133 -9.74 -5.72 -9.70
N ALA A 134 -9.19 -6.69 -10.44
CA ALA A 134 -8.12 -6.50 -11.41
C ALA A 134 -8.75 -6.25 -12.79
N THR A 135 -9.25 -5.03 -12.99
CA THR A 135 -10.19 -4.70 -14.07
C THR A 135 -9.53 -4.31 -15.39
N GLU A 136 -8.22 -4.28 -15.47
CA GLU A 136 -7.45 -3.84 -16.64
C GLU A 136 -7.79 -4.65 -17.90
N ILE A 137 -8.10 -5.94 -17.74
CA ILE A 137 -8.44 -6.81 -18.88
C ILE A 137 -9.69 -6.33 -19.63
N LEU A 138 -10.63 -5.67 -18.94
CA LEU A 138 -11.84 -5.12 -19.56
C LEU A 138 -11.53 -3.98 -20.55
N ALA A 139 -10.34 -3.36 -20.39
CA ALA A 139 -9.80 -2.35 -21.33
C ALA A 139 -8.77 -2.95 -22.31
N GLY A 140 -8.59 -4.28 -22.34
CA GLY A 140 -7.58 -4.94 -23.16
C GLY A 140 -6.16 -4.79 -22.64
N LEU A 141 -6.00 -4.47 -21.34
CA LEU A 141 -4.73 -4.26 -20.68
C LEU A 141 -4.48 -5.35 -19.62
N ILE A 142 -3.30 -5.30 -19.02
CA ILE A 142 -2.92 -6.19 -17.91
C ILE A 142 -2.60 -5.37 -16.66
N PRO A 143 -2.72 -5.93 -15.44
CA PRO A 143 -2.30 -5.26 -14.22
C PRO A 143 -0.82 -4.84 -14.29
N GLY A 144 -0.59 -3.54 -14.10
CA GLY A 144 0.74 -2.93 -14.06
C GLY A 144 1.21 -2.67 -12.64
N GLY A 145 2.36 -1.98 -12.47
CA GLY A 145 2.86 -1.56 -11.15
C GLY A 145 3.19 -2.72 -10.20
N GLY A 146 3.47 -3.91 -10.72
CA GLY A 146 3.65 -5.12 -9.90
C GLY A 146 2.34 -5.76 -9.43
N GLY A 147 1.18 -5.33 -9.97
CA GLY A 147 -0.15 -5.80 -9.55
C GLY A 147 -0.33 -7.30 -9.69
N MET A 148 0.14 -7.91 -10.79
CA MET A 148 0.08 -9.37 -10.95
C MET A 148 0.85 -10.12 -9.85
N ALA A 149 2.05 -9.65 -9.50
CA ALA A 149 2.87 -10.28 -8.46
C ALA A 149 2.21 -10.12 -7.08
N ARG A 150 1.77 -8.89 -6.74
CA ARG A 150 1.12 -8.59 -5.44
C ARG A 150 -0.19 -9.35 -5.29
N LEU A 151 -1.03 -9.40 -6.32
CA LEU A 151 -2.27 -10.16 -6.32
C LEU A 151 -2.00 -11.67 -6.16
N THR A 152 -0.97 -12.19 -6.85
CA THR A 152 -0.58 -13.60 -6.73
C THR A 152 -0.07 -13.94 -5.33
N ARG A 153 0.68 -13.02 -4.70
CA ARG A 153 1.16 -13.19 -3.31
C ARG A 153 0.00 -13.23 -2.31
N ALA A 154 -1.01 -12.38 -2.50
CA ALA A 154 -2.17 -12.31 -1.62
C ALA A 154 -3.14 -13.50 -1.81
N ALA A 155 -3.59 -13.77 -3.03
CA ALA A 155 -4.68 -14.71 -3.30
C ALA A 155 -4.22 -16.09 -3.83
N GLY A 156 -2.93 -16.26 -4.12
CA GLY A 156 -2.40 -17.43 -4.79
C GLY A 156 -2.64 -17.44 -6.32
N ALA A 157 -1.84 -18.19 -7.06
CA ALA A 157 -1.77 -18.12 -8.52
C ALA A 157 -3.10 -18.41 -9.22
N SER A 158 -3.87 -19.40 -8.76
CA SER A 158 -5.13 -19.78 -9.40
C SER A 158 -6.20 -18.69 -9.26
N LYS A 159 -6.34 -18.10 -8.06
CA LYS A 159 -7.29 -17.02 -7.81
C LYS A 159 -6.88 -15.73 -8.51
N ALA A 160 -5.58 -15.41 -8.50
CA ALA A 160 -5.06 -14.27 -9.25
C ALA A 160 -5.36 -14.38 -10.75
N LYS A 161 -5.16 -15.55 -11.37
CA LYS A 161 -5.51 -15.78 -12.77
C LYS A 161 -7.00 -15.61 -13.02
N GLU A 162 -7.84 -16.17 -12.18
CA GLU A 162 -9.30 -16.05 -12.30
C GLU A 162 -9.74 -14.59 -12.26
N LEU A 163 -9.25 -13.82 -11.28
CA LEU A 163 -9.59 -12.41 -11.13
C LEU A 163 -9.07 -11.55 -12.30
N VAL A 164 -7.83 -11.78 -12.74
CA VAL A 164 -7.26 -11.03 -13.87
C VAL A 164 -7.93 -11.38 -15.19
N PHE A 165 -8.22 -12.66 -15.44
CA PHE A 165 -8.81 -13.09 -16.71
C PHE A 165 -10.29 -12.68 -16.85
N SER A 166 -11.02 -12.69 -15.75
CA SER A 166 -12.43 -12.28 -15.74
C SER A 166 -12.60 -10.76 -15.65
N GLY A 167 -11.69 -10.07 -14.98
CA GLY A 167 -11.83 -8.64 -14.64
C GLY A 167 -13.05 -8.35 -13.76
N ARG A 168 -13.63 -9.38 -13.14
CA ARG A 168 -14.82 -9.24 -12.31
C ARG A 168 -14.53 -8.49 -11.01
N PHE A 169 -15.57 -7.95 -10.44
CA PHE A 169 -15.50 -7.39 -9.09
C PHE A 169 -15.68 -8.50 -8.05
N VAL A 170 -15.01 -8.31 -6.91
CA VAL A 170 -15.23 -9.05 -5.67
C VAL A 170 -15.74 -8.08 -4.61
N ASP A 171 -16.61 -8.55 -3.73
CA ASP A 171 -17.03 -7.78 -2.57
C ASP A 171 -16.01 -7.90 -1.42
N ALA A 172 -16.29 -7.19 -0.32
CA ALA A 172 -15.38 -7.14 0.80
C ALA A 172 -15.27 -8.50 1.52
N GLU A 173 -16.35 -9.29 1.59
CA GLU A 173 -16.35 -10.61 2.19
C GLU A 173 -15.47 -11.59 1.40
N GLU A 174 -15.62 -11.63 0.07
CA GLU A 174 -14.75 -12.43 -0.80
C GLU A 174 -13.31 -11.93 -0.77
N ALA A 175 -13.08 -10.61 -0.75
CA ALA A 175 -11.75 -10.01 -0.66
C ALA A 175 -11.03 -10.40 0.64
N LEU A 176 -11.74 -10.44 1.77
CA LEU A 176 -11.21 -10.93 3.05
C LEU A 176 -10.85 -12.43 2.96
N ALA A 177 -11.74 -13.24 2.41
CA ALA A 177 -11.49 -14.68 2.23
C ALA A 177 -10.31 -14.99 1.30
N LEU A 178 -10.03 -14.11 0.33
CA LEU A 178 -8.92 -14.21 -0.61
C LEU A 178 -7.61 -13.61 -0.08
N GLY A 179 -7.62 -12.91 1.05
CA GLY A 179 -6.44 -12.19 1.58
C GLY A 179 -6.13 -10.89 0.83
N LEU A 180 -7.09 -10.32 0.10
CA LEU A 180 -6.94 -9.00 -0.54
C LEU A 180 -7.08 -7.87 0.46
N ILE A 181 -7.82 -8.12 1.54
CA ILE A 181 -7.91 -7.26 2.73
C ILE A 181 -7.69 -8.10 3.99
N ASP A 182 -7.35 -7.44 5.08
CA ASP A 182 -6.99 -8.07 6.35
C ASP A 182 -8.06 -7.83 7.43
N GLU A 183 -8.86 -6.77 7.26
CA GLU A 183 -9.93 -6.39 8.19
C GLU A 183 -11.11 -5.76 7.43
N MET A 184 -12.33 -6.08 7.85
CA MET A 184 -13.56 -5.54 7.29
C MET A 184 -14.40 -4.92 8.41
N VAL A 185 -14.85 -3.67 8.20
CA VAL A 185 -15.62 -2.90 9.17
C VAL A 185 -16.79 -2.17 8.48
N ALA A 186 -17.63 -1.49 9.24
CA ALA A 186 -18.63 -0.60 8.65
C ALA A 186 -17.93 0.54 7.86
N PRO A 187 -18.56 1.07 6.79
CA PRO A 187 -17.91 2.04 5.90
C PRO A 187 -17.41 3.30 6.61
N ASP A 188 -18.17 3.78 7.59
CA ASP A 188 -17.84 4.99 8.36
C ASP A 188 -16.67 4.75 9.34
N ASP A 189 -16.37 3.50 9.69
CA ASP A 189 -15.34 3.13 10.66
C ASP A 189 -13.98 2.83 10.03
N VAL A 190 -13.86 2.83 8.70
CA VAL A 190 -12.66 2.41 7.96
C VAL A 190 -11.41 3.17 8.38
N TYR A 191 -11.50 4.51 8.43
CA TYR A 191 -10.36 5.34 8.83
C TYR A 191 -9.96 5.11 10.28
N ASP A 192 -10.93 5.02 11.18
CA ASP A 192 -10.69 4.83 12.62
C ASP A 192 -10.09 3.45 12.91
N ALA A 193 -10.53 2.41 12.21
CA ALA A 193 -9.95 1.06 12.30
C ALA A 193 -8.51 1.04 11.76
N ALA A 194 -8.25 1.67 10.61
CA ALA A 194 -6.89 1.80 10.08
C ALA A 194 -5.98 2.58 11.04
N ALA A 195 -6.48 3.68 11.64
CA ALA A 195 -5.74 4.43 12.65
C ALA A 195 -5.50 3.59 13.92
N ALA A 196 -6.48 2.80 14.36
CA ALA A 196 -6.32 1.91 15.50
C ALA A 196 -5.23 0.84 15.26
N TRP A 197 -5.17 0.28 14.04
CA TRP A 197 -4.08 -0.64 13.66
C TRP A 197 -2.72 0.07 13.68
N ALA A 198 -2.62 1.25 13.09
CA ALA A 198 -1.37 2.02 12.99
C ALA A 198 -0.84 2.47 14.36
N ARG A 199 -1.72 2.87 15.29
CA ARG A 199 -1.36 3.29 16.66
C ARG A 199 -0.59 2.23 17.44
N ARG A 200 -0.76 0.95 17.11
CA ARG A 200 -0.03 -0.15 17.76
C ARG A 200 1.48 -0.07 17.60
N PHE A 201 1.97 0.73 16.66
CA PHE A 201 3.38 0.81 16.28
C PHE A 201 4.01 2.18 16.54
N LEU A 202 3.26 3.17 17.04
CA LEU A 202 3.76 4.55 17.20
C LEU A 202 4.95 4.64 18.16
N ASP A 203 4.91 3.87 19.24
CA ASP A 203 5.97 3.80 20.25
C ASP A 203 6.92 2.60 20.02
N GLY A 204 6.78 1.92 18.89
CA GLY A 204 7.55 0.71 18.57
C GLY A 204 9.01 1.03 18.16
N PRO A 205 9.88 0.01 18.19
CA PRO A 205 11.29 0.14 17.84
C PRO A 205 11.45 0.36 16.31
N ALA A 206 11.50 1.61 15.86
CA ALA A 206 11.45 2.01 14.46
C ALA A 206 12.47 1.25 13.57
N ALA A 207 13.72 1.11 14.02
CA ALA A 207 14.75 0.38 13.27
C ALA A 207 14.40 -1.10 13.09
N ALA A 208 13.86 -1.75 14.13
CA ALA A 208 13.48 -3.17 14.07
C ALA A 208 12.25 -3.38 13.18
N LEU A 209 11.24 -2.48 13.26
CA LEU A 209 10.06 -2.52 12.40
C LEU A 209 10.45 -2.36 10.92
N ALA A 210 11.31 -1.39 10.60
CA ALA A 210 11.80 -1.18 9.24
C ALA A 210 12.59 -2.39 8.71
N ALA A 211 13.47 -2.96 9.52
CA ALA A 211 14.28 -4.12 9.15
C ALA A 211 13.40 -5.38 8.95
N ALA A 212 12.41 -5.58 9.82
CA ALA A 212 11.47 -6.70 9.71
C ALA A 212 10.62 -6.59 8.43
N LYS A 213 10.05 -5.41 8.14
CA LYS A 213 9.30 -5.14 6.90
C LYS A 213 10.17 -5.43 5.66
N ALA A 214 11.38 -4.88 5.61
CA ALA A 214 12.29 -5.10 4.49
C ALA A 214 12.64 -6.59 4.34
N GLY A 215 12.89 -7.31 5.44
CA GLY A 215 13.18 -8.75 5.41
C GLY A 215 12.01 -9.59 4.89
N ILE A 216 10.78 -9.25 5.28
CA ILE A 216 9.57 -9.92 4.78
C ILE A 216 9.37 -9.66 3.29
N ASN A 217 9.59 -8.42 2.83
CA ASN A 217 9.49 -8.07 1.41
C ASN A 217 10.51 -8.83 0.56
N ASP A 218 11.74 -9.00 1.05
CA ASP A 218 12.81 -9.72 0.34
C ASP A 218 12.51 -11.21 0.09
N VAL A 219 11.63 -11.84 0.87
CA VAL A 219 11.27 -13.28 0.73
C VAL A 219 10.82 -13.61 -0.69
N PHE A 220 10.25 -12.65 -1.39
CA PHE A 220 9.71 -12.86 -2.74
C PHE A 220 10.70 -12.50 -3.87
N ASP A 221 11.78 -11.79 -3.54
CA ASP A 221 12.67 -11.20 -4.52
C ASP A 221 14.09 -11.81 -4.47
N LEU A 222 14.47 -12.40 -3.34
CA LEU A 222 15.80 -12.98 -3.13
C LEU A 222 15.79 -14.52 -3.13
N GLY A 223 16.87 -15.10 -3.63
CA GLY A 223 17.13 -16.53 -3.46
C GLY A 223 17.49 -16.88 -2.00
N PRO A 224 17.39 -18.18 -1.59
CA PRO A 224 17.56 -18.58 -0.19
C PRO A 224 18.90 -18.16 0.43
N ALA A 225 19.99 -18.18 -0.33
CA ALA A 225 21.32 -17.80 0.18
C ALA A 225 21.43 -16.30 0.41
N ASP A 226 20.90 -15.49 -0.52
CA ASP A 226 20.90 -14.03 -0.44
C ASP A 226 19.94 -13.55 0.66
N LEU A 227 18.78 -14.20 0.80
CA LEU A 227 17.81 -13.94 1.86
C LEU A 227 18.47 -14.15 3.24
N ALA A 228 19.13 -15.29 3.46
CA ALA A 228 19.82 -15.55 4.73
C ALA A 228 20.97 -14.56 5.00
N ALA A 229 21.66 -14.09 3.96
CA ALA A 229 22.70 -13.06 4.10
C ALA A 229 22.09 -11.69 4.44
N ALA A 230 20.98 -11.31 3.80
CA ALA A 230 20.26 -10.06 4.07
C ALA A 230 19.68 -10.04 5.50
N GLU A 231 19.11 -11.15 5.95
CA GLU A 231 18.58 -11.30 7.33
C GLU A 231 19.70 -11.11 8.37
N ARG A 232 20.83 -11.80 8.23
CA ARG A 232 21.97 -11.64 9.17
C ARG A 232 22.49 -10.20 9.20
N ARG A 233 22.59 -9.54 8.06
CA ARG A 233 23.03 -8.14 8.00
C ARG A 233 22.07 -7.23 8.76
N ARG A 234 20.75 -7.31 8.47
CA ARG A 234 19.74 -6.51 9.16
C ARG A 234 19.71 -6.78 10.66
N TYR A 235 19.80 -8.06 11.05
CA TYR A 235 19.87 -8.42 12.46
C TYR A 235 21.04 -7.74 13.16
N THR A 236 22.23 -7.75 12.54
CA THR A 236 23.43 -7.09 13.07
C THR A 236 23.26 -5.57 13.15
N GLU A 237 22.66 -4.96 12.12
CA GLU A 237 22.38 -3.51 12.07
C GLU A 237 21.44 -3.09 13.19
N VAL A 238 20.32 -3.81 13.37
CA VAL A 238 19.37 -3.53 14.45
C VAL A 238 20.00 -3.77 15.81
N PHE A 239 20.77 -4.84 16.00
CA PHE A 239 21.45 -5.12 17.26
C PHE A 239 22.47 -4.03 17.63
N ALA A 240 23.12 -3.41 16.65
CA ALA A 240 24.05 -2.30 16.87
C ALA A 240 23.36 -1.00 17.34
N THR A 241 22.07 -0.82 17.08
CA THR A 241 21.28 0.32 17.62
C THR A 241 20.87 0.12 19.09
N GLY A 242 21.15 -1.03 19.65
CA GLY A 242 20.79 -1.46 21.01
C GLY A 242 19.44 -2.20 21.01
N PRO A 243 19.36 -3.39 21.66
CA PRO A 243 18.07 -3.98 21.97
C PRO A 243 17.30 -3.00 22.87
N GLY A 244 16.05 -2.71 22.53
CA GLY A 244 15.17 -1.89 23.37
C GLY A 244 15.15 -2.46 24.79
N GLU A 245 15.11 -1.59 25.80
CA GLU A 245 14.90 -2.07 27.18
C GLU A 245 13.56 -2.81 27.24
N PRO A 246 13.51 -4.01 27.87
CA PRO A 246 12.25 -4.71 28.04
C PRO A 246 11.29 -3.85 28.86
N ASP A 247 10.01 -3.83 28.46
CA ASP A 247 8.95 -3.12 29.19
C ASP A 247 8.91 -3.65 30.64
N PRO A 248 9.07 -2.79 31.66
CA PRO A 248 9.00 -3.22 33.05
C PRO A 248 7.66 -3.84 33.45
N ALA A 249 6.65 -3.81 32.59
CA ALA A 249 5.35 -4.48 32.81
C ALA A 249 5.33 -5.99 32.45
N ASP A 250 6.38 -6.53 31.80
CA ASP A 250 6.47 -7.93 31.39
C ASP A 250 7.21 -8.84 32.42
N GLY A 251 7.38 -8.36 33.66
CA GLY A 251 8.03 -9.07 34.78
C GLY A 251 7.05 -9.62 35.84
#